data_6fd11f71e09b55a1e99d47b2e8dd8de6
#
_entry.id   6fd11f71e09b55a1e99d47b2e8dd8de6
#
_cell.length_a   1.000
_cell.length_b   1.000
_cell.length_c   1.000
_cell.angle_alpha   90.00
_cell.angle_beta   90.00
_cell.angle_gamma   90.00
#
_symmetry.space_group_name_H-M   'P 1'
#
loop_
_entity.id
_entity.type
_entity.pdbx_description
1 polymer ?
#
loop_
_entity_poly.entity_id
_entity_poly.type
_entity_poly.pdbx_seq_one_letter_code
_entity_poly.pdbx_strand_id
1 'polypeptide(L)'
;HMIVSYNTTYEKISPEEVRDMVKDLCQRTKIDCYQWYLAVHTDRPDHMHAHVVINNVSYRGDRKQHVKAGKSFQSTGKLRHELMEKGNVICKEHGYEHSLVNTKSKAQERLTRAELALAAKGEISWKDKLRNQIDYAKEQASSSSEFIWLMKDNFGVTVQQHKNAYRY
;
A
#
# COMPACT_ATOMS: atom_id res chain seq x y z
N HIS A 1 9.87 -7.07 -11.17
CA HIS A 1 8.54 -7.62 -11.37
C HIS A 1 7.50 -6.76 -10.65
N MET A 2 6.43 -6.40 -11.33
CA MET A 2 5.30 -5.63 -10.83
C MET A 2 4.00 -6.36 -11.20
N ILE A 3 3.00 -6.29 -10.35
CA ILE A 3 1.65 -6.79 -10.62
C ILE A 3 0.70 -5.60 -10.52
N VAL A 4 -0.17 -5.46 -11.50
CA VAL A 4 -1.26 -4.48 -11.53
C VAL A 4 -2.57 -5.26 -11.61
N SER A 5 -3.47 -5.01 -10.66
CA SER A 5 -4.73 -5.75 -10.54
C SER A 5 -5.93 -4.81 -10.60
N TYR A 6 -6.98 -5.23 -11.27
CA TYR A 6 -8.23 -4.50 -11.44
C TYR A 6 -9.40 -5.28 -10.84
N ASN A 7 -10.40 -4.57 -10.34
CA ASN A 7 -11.59 -5.17 -9.75
C ASN A 7 -12.63 -5.48 -10.85
N THR A 8 -12.63 -6.71 -11.32
CA THR A 8 -13.56 -7.17 -12.37
C THR A 8 -14.88 -7.72 -11.83
N THR A 9 -15.07 -7.70 -10.50
CA THR A 9 -16.34 -8.09 -9.86
C THR A 9 -17.44 -7.08 -10.19
N TYR A 10 -17.10 -5.79 -10.14
CA TYR A 10 -18.05 -4.69 -10.33
C TYR A 10 -17.94 -4.01 -11.69
N GLU A 11 -16.84 -4.21 -12.39
CA GLU A 11 -16.51 -3.55 -13.66
C GLU A 11 -16.19 -4.61 -14.73
N LYS A 12 -16.87 -4.52 -15.88
CA LYS A 12 -16.58 -5.39 -17.02
C LYS A 12 -15.38 -4.83 -17.77
N ILE A 13 -14.19 -5.30 -17.42
CA ILE A 13 -12.94 -4.92 -18.05
C ILE A 13 -12.46 -6.09 -18.91
N SER A 14 -12.17 -5.87 -20.17
CA SER A 14 -11.61 -6.90 -21.06
C SER A 14 -10.10 -7.08 -20.85
N PRO A 15 -9.53 -8.25 -21.20
CA PRO A 15 -8.08 -8.45 -21.14
C PRO A 15 -7.29 -7.44 -21.98
N GLU A 16 -7.86 -7.01 -23.11
CA GLU A 16 -7.30 -6.02 -24.01
C GLU A 16 -7.23 -4.64 -23.32
N GLU A 17 -8.29 -4.25 -22.64
CA GLU A 17 -8.31 -2.99 -21.86
C GLU A 17 -7.31 -3.02 -20.70
N VAL A 18 -7.22 -4.11 -19.95
CA VAL A 18 -6.19 -4.29 -18.92
C VAL A 18 -4.80 -4.12 -19.50
N ARG A 19 -4.53 -4.78 -20.66
CA ARG A 19 -3.25 -4.66 -21.35
C ARG A 19 -2.95 -3.21 -21.71
N ASP A 20 -3.92 -2.51 -22.32
CA ASP A 20 -3.71 -1.15 -22.82
C ASP A 20 -3.56 -0.15 -21.68
N MET A 21 -4.33 -0.27 -20.60
CA MET A 21 -4.19 0.54 -19.39
C MET A 21 -2.84 0.34 -18.70
N VAL A 22 -2.35 -0.89 -18.57
CA VAL A 22 -1.05 -1.17 -17.96
C VAL A 22 0.10 -0.73 -18.87
N LYS A 23 -0.05 -0.85 -20.19
CA LYS A 23 0.89 -0.30 -21.16
C LYS A 23 1.00 1.23 -21.02
N ASP A 24 -0.13 1.92 -20.95
CA ASP A 24 -0.18 3.37 -20.73
C ASP A 24 0.45 3.76 -19.39
N LEU A 25 0.19 3.01 -18.31
CA LEU A 25 0.82 3.22 -17.02
C LEU A 25 2.36 3.11 -17.09
N CYS A 26 2.88 2.11 -17.80
CA CYS A 26 4.32 1.97 -18.01
C CYS A 26 4.90 3.16 -18.79
N GLN A 27 4.21 3.59 -19.85
CA GLN A 27 4.63 4.71 -20.69
C GLN A 27 4.60 6.06 -19.98
N ARG A 28 3.67 6.29 -19.06
CA ARG A 28 3.59 7.53 -18.25
C ARG A 28 4.61 7.59 -17.11
N THR A 29 5.40 6.55 -16.88
CA THR A 29 6.35 6.47 -15.77
C THR A 29 7.78 6.20 -16.24
N LYS A 30 8.74 6.24 -15.29
CA LYS A 30 10.13 5.90 -15.61
C LYS A 30 10.34 4.48 -16.12
N ILE A 31 9.33 3.60 -16.01
CA ILE A 31 9.38 2.23 -16.53
C ILE A 31 9.63 2.25 -18.05
N ASP A 32 9.12 3.24 -18.76
CA ASP A 32 9.32 3.41 -20.19
C ASP A 32 10.79 3.61 -20.63
N CYS A 33 11.66 3.95 -19.68
CA CYS A 33 13.11 3.99 -19.93
C CYS A 33 13.78 2.62 -19.92
N TYR A 34 13.05 1.58 -19.56
CA TYR A 34 13.53 0.20 -19.45
C TYR A 34 12.80 -0.68 -20.45
N GLN A 35 13.45 -1.75 -20.91
CA GLN A 35 12.73 -2.80 -21.62
C GLN A 35 11.83 -3.52 -20.62
N TRP A 36 10.58 -3.76 -21.02
CA TRP A 36 9.61 -4.46 -20.18
C TRP A 36 8.72 -5.36 -21.03
N TYR A 37 8.20 -6.39 -20.40
CA TYR A 37 7.25 -7.33 -20.96
C TYR A 37 6.00 -7.39 -20.08
N LEU A 38 4.85 -7.52 -20.72
CA LEU A 38 3.53 -7.51 -20.07
C LEU A 38 2.77 -8.79 -20.44
N ALA A 39 2.23 -9.47 -19.44
CA ALA A 39 1.30 -10.59 -19.60
C ALA A 39 0.05 -10.35 -18.75
N VAL A 40 -1.12 -10.47 -19.35
CA VAL A 40 -2.42 -10.40 -18.65
C VAL A 40 -2.86 -11.80 -18.29
N HIS A 41 -3.27 -11.99 -17.03
CA HIS A 41 -3.80 -13.23 -16.51
C HIS A 41 -5.33 -13.10 -16.32
N THR A 42 -6.04 -14.10 -16.81
CA THR A 42 -7.50 -14.17 -16.80
C THR A 42 -8.04 -15.37 -16.02
N ASP A 43 -7.15 -16.01 -15.23
CA ASP A 43 -7.45 -17.21 -14.43
C ASP A 43 -8.41 -16.94 -13.25
N ARG A 44 -8.53 -15.66 -12.85
CA ARG A 44 -9.44 -15.24 -11.79
C ARG A 44 -10.47 -14.24 -12.32
N PRO A 45 -11.73 -14.63 -12.39
CA PRO A 45 -12.78 -13.79 -12.96
C PRO A 45 -13.13 -12.57 -12.10
N ASP A 46 -12.85 -12.61 -10.79
CA ASP A 46 -13.14 -11.56 -9.82
C ASP A 46 -12.10 -10.42 -9.82
N HIS A 47 -10.88 -10.70 -10.25
CA HIS A 47 -9.84 -9.70 -10.43
C HIS A 47 -8.84 -10.10 -11.50
N MET A 48 -8.93 -9.45 -12.62
CA MET A 48 -7.95 -9.59 -13.68
C MET A 48 -6.66 -8.85 -13.32
N HIS A 49 -5.54 -9.43 -13.62
CA HIS A 49 -4.26 -8.83 -13.29
C HIS A 49 -3.22 -8.99 -14.39
N ALA A 50 -2.30 -8.06 -14.41
CA ALA A 50 -1.20 -8.06 -15.36
C ALA A 50 0.14 -8.13 -14.62
N HIS A 51 1.02 -8.98 -15.13
CA HIS A 51 2.42 -9.06 -14.71
C HIS A 51 3.28 -8.24 -15.64
N VAL A 52 4.09 -7.34 -15.07
CA VAL A 52 5.08 -6.56 -15.81
C VAL A 52 6.47 -6.95 -15.32
N VAL A 53 7.25 -7.52 -16.21
CA VAL A 53 8.68 -7.83 -15.99
C VAL A 53 9.50 -6.71 -16.59
N ILE A 54 10.38 -6.11 -15.79
CA ILE A 54 11.14 -4.92 -16.17
C ILE A 54 12.63 -5.29 -16.15
N ASN A 55 13.34 -5.00 -17.23
CA ASN A 55 14.79 -5.17 -17.28
C ASN A 55 15.47 -4.26 -16.24
N ASN A 56 16.54 -4.73 -15.64
CA ASN A 56 17.23 -3.99 -14.59
C ASN A 56 18.01 -2.76 -15.11
N VAL A 57 18.35 -2.70 -16.39
CA VAL A 57 19.16 -1.63 -16.96
C VAL A 57 18.35 -0.81 -17.96
N SER A 58 18.36 0.51 -17.79
CA SER A 58 17.69 1.43 -18.71
C SER A 58 18.40 1.47 -20.07
N TYR A 59 17.65 1.32 -21.15
CA TYR A 59 18.18 1.41 -22.52
C TYR A 59 18.24 2.87 -23.02
N ARG A 60 17.49 3.79 -22.38
CA ARG A 60 17.50 5.22 -22.69
C ARG A 60 17.42 6.08 -21.44
N GLY A 61 17.85 7.33 -21.56
CA GLY A 61 17.65 8.35 -20.53
C GLY A 61 16.38 9.15 -20.74
N ASP A 62 15.84 9.69 -19.65
CA ASP A 62 14.77 10.67 -19.65
C ASP A 62 15.00 11.68 -18.51
N ARG A 63 15.16 12.97 -18.83
CA ARG A 63 15.42 14.02 -17.86
C ARG A 63 14.20 14.26 -16.95
N LYS A 64 12.97 14.17 -17.49
CA LYS A 64 11.73 14.36 -16.72
C LYS A 64 11.54 13.27 -15.68
N GLN A 65 11.92 12.04 -16.02
CA GLN A 65 11.86 10.86 -15.15
C GLN A 65 13.13 10.70 -14.29
N HIS A 66 14.12 11.59 -14.41
CA HIS A 66 15.41 11.52 -13.72
C HIS A 66 16.16 10.18 -13.94
N VAL A 67 16.04 9.60 -15.12
CA VAL A 67 16.73 8.39 -15.53
C VAL A 67 17.87 8.73 -16.49
N LYS A 68 19.04 8.17 -16.25
CA LYS A 68 20.17 8.15 -17.19
C LYS A 68 20.22 6.80 -17.90
N ALA A 69 20.62 6.78 -19.19
CA ALA A 69 20.86 5.51 -19.89
C ALA A 69 21.88 4.66 -19.12
N GLY A 70 21.72 3.35 -19.11
CA GLY A 70 22.55 2.42 -18.35
C GLY A 70 22.29 2.37 -16.84
N LYS A 71 21.26 3.08 -16.34
CA LYS A 71 20.92 3.13 -14.91
C LYS A 71 20.16 1.89 -14.47
N SER A 72 20.54 1.33 -13.32
CA SER A 72 19.80 0.22 -12.70
C SER A 72 18.40 0.67 -12.25
N PHE A 73 17.40 -0.20 -12.45
CA PHE A 73 16.05 0.01 -11.99
C PHE A 73 15.96 -0.06 -10.46
N GLN A 74 15.33 0.94 -9.87
CA GLN A 74 15.09 0.98 -8.43
C GLN A 74 13.61 1.13 -8.14
N SER A 75 13.04 0.15 -7.46
CA SER A 75 11.69 0.21 -6.92
C SER A 75 11.70 0.96 -5.60
N THR A 76 11.37 2.25 -5.64
CA THR A 76 11.29 3.11 -4.45
C THR A 76 9.84 3.29 -3.99
N GLY A 77 9.64 3.70 -2.72
CA GLY A 77 8.32 4.08 -2.22
C GLY A 77 7.68 5.22 -3.05
N LYS A 78 8.52 6.19 -3.50
CA LYS A 78 8.08 7.27 -4.38
C LYS A 78 7.54 6.76 -5.72
N LEU A 79 8.24 5.82 -6.36
CA LEU A 79 7.76 5.21 -7.60
C LEU A 79 6.45 4.45 -7.39
N ARG A 80 6.33 3.70 -6.30
CA ARG A 80 5.08 2.97 -6.00
C ARG A 80 3.90 3.93 -5.83
N HIS A 81 4.10 5.03 -5.12
CA HIS A 81 3.07 6.05 -4.96
C HIS A 81 2.70 6.69 -6.30
N GLU A 82 3.68 7.06 -7.12
CA GLU A 82 3.46 7.58 -8.47
C GLU A 82 2.67 6.61 -9.36
N LEU A 83 3.00 5.31 -9.32
CA LEU A 83 2.26 4.29 -10.05
C LEU A 83 0.81 4.18 -9.61
N MET A 84 0.53 4.27 -8.31
CA MET A 84 -0.83 4.26 -7.78
C MET A 84 -1.61 5.51 -8.21
N GLU A 85 -1.01 6.70 -8.16
CA GLU A 85 -1.66 7.95 -8.59
C GLU A 85 -1.96 7.94 -10.09
N LYS A 86 -0.98 7.57 -10.92
CA LYS A 86 -1.16 7.50 -12.37
C LYS A 86 -2.13 6.38 -12.76
N GLY A 87 -2.10 5.24 -12.06
CA GLY A 87 -3.07 4.17 -12.22
C GLY A 87 -4.51 4.65 -11.94
N ASN A 88 -4.71 5.43 -10.88
CA ASN A 88 -6.01 6.03 -10.57
C ASN A 88 -6.47 7.02 -11.66
N VAL A 89 -5.56 7.80 -12.26
CA VAL A 89 -5.90 8.69 -13.38
C VAL A 89 -6.38 7.87 -14.56
N ILE A 90 -5.66 6.81 -14.94
CA ILE A 90 -6.01 5.93 -16.05
C ILE A 90 -7.37 5.24 -15.79
N CYS A 91 -7.59 4.72 -14.58
CA CYS A 91 -8.89 4.13 -14.21
C CYS A 91 -10.04 5.13 -14.40
N LYS A 92 -9.87 6.40 -13.99
CA LYS A 92 -10.87 7.45 -14.17
C LYS A 92 -11.10 7.80 -15.63
N GLU A 93 -10.05 7.87 -16.45
CA GLU A 93 -10.13 8.11 -17.89
C GLU A 93 -10.95 7.02 -18.60
N HIS A 94 -10.93 5.79 -18.08
CA HIS A 94 -11.69 4.64 -18.59
C HIS A 94 -13.05 4.43 -17.87
N GLY A 95 -13.37 5.22 -16.84
CA GLY A 95 -14.62 5.10 -16.08
C GLY A 95 -14.64 3.95 -15.06
N TYR A 96 -13.49 3.42 -14.66
CA TYR A 96 -13.34 2.31 -13.70
C TYR A 96 -13.11 2.81 -12.29
N GLU A 97 -14.20 3.16 -11.58
CA GLU A 97 -14.12 3.76 -10.24
C GLU A 97 -13.86 2.74 -9.12
N HIS A 98 -14.31 1.50 -9.27
CA HIS A 98 -14.11 0.43 -8.27
C HIS A 98 -12.67 -0.12 -8.25
N SER A 99 -11.88 0.18 -9.27
CA SER A 99 -10.46 -0.16 -9.36
C SER A 99 -9.53 0.92 -8.79
N LEU A 100 -10.08 2.03 -8.25
CA LEU A 100 -9.29 3.10 -7.68
C LEU A 100 -8.62 2.67 -6.37
N VAL A 101 -7.34 3.00 -6.24
CA VAL A 101 -6.55 2.74 -5.03
C VAL A 101 -6.49 4.00 -4.17
N ASN A 102 -6.72 3.85 -2.87
CA ASN A 102 -6.54 4.96 -1.92
C ASN A 102 -5.04 5.27 -1.76
N THR A 103 -4.58 6.36 -2.37
CA THR A 103 -3.18 6.82 -2.29
C THR A 103 -2.87 7.62 -1.04
N LYS A 104 -3.90 8.12 -0.35
CA LYS A 104 -3.71 8.81 0.93
C LYS A 104 -3.40 7.78 1.99
N SER A 105 -2.20 7.83 2.55
CA SER A 105 -1.85 7.10 3.75
C SER A 105 -2.76 7.61 4.88
N LYS A 106 -3.88 6.93 5.09
CA LYS A 106 -4.52 7.01 6.40
C LYS A 106 -3.57 6.25 7.31
N ALA A 107 -3.00 6.92 8.30
CA ALA A 107 -2.29 6.31 9.41
C ALA A 107 -3.27 5.50 10.29
N GLN A 108 -4.20 4.80 9.67
CA GLN A 108 -5.07 3.85 10.32
C GLN A 108 -4.32 2.54 10.45
N GLU A 109 -4.30 2.03 11.63
CA GLU A 109 -3.72 0.75 12.00
C GLU A 109 -4.20 -0.34 11.05
N ARG A 110 -3.25 -0.89 10.28
CA ARG A 110 -3.54 -2.03 9.42
C ARG A 110 -3.58 -3.27 10.30
N LEU A 111 -4.75 -3.86 10.44
CA LEU A 111 -4.89 -5.16 11.06
C LEU A 111 -4.11 -6.21 10.26
N THR A 112 -3.35 -7.02 10.95
CA THR A 112 -2.68 -8.18 10.33
C THR A 112 -3.71 -9.26 9.97
N ARG A 113 -3.34 -10.21 9.11
CA ARG A 113 -4.22 -11.34 8.78
C ARG A 113 -4.66 -12.13 10.03
N ALA A 114 -3.78 -12.26 11.01
CA ALA A 114 -4.08 -12.92 12.28
C ALA A 114 -5.11 -12.13 13.09
N GLU A 115 -4.99 -10.81 13.17
CA GLU A 115 -5.96 -9.93 13.84
C GLU A 115 -7.33 -9.97 13.15
N LEU A 116 -7.36 -9.96 11.81
CA LEU A 116 -8.60 -10.12 11.05
C LEU A 116 -9.27 -11.48 11.30
N ALA A 117 -8.49 -12.56 11.39
CA ALA A 117 -9.01 -13.89 11.67
C ALA A 117 -9.58 -14.01 13.09
N LEU A 118 -8.96 -13.36 14.09
CA LEU A 118 -9.49 -13.28 15.46
C LEU A 118 -10.78 -12.44 15.50
N ALA A 119 -10.79 -11.28 14.84
CA ALA A 119 -11.98 -10.43 14.78
C ALA A 119 -13.17 -11.15 14.10
N ALA A 120 -12.91 -11.95 13.06
CA ALA A 120 -13.96 -12.76 12.42
C ALA A 120 -14.57 -13.84 13.33
N LYS A 121 -13.81 -14.28 14.36
CA LYS A 121 -14.29 -15.20 15.41
C LYS A 121 -14.93 -14.50 16.61
N GLY A 122 -14.97 -13.15 16.61
CA GLY A 122 -15.40 -12.35 17.74
C GLY A 122 -14.39 -12.28 18.89
N GLU A 123 -13.13 -12.66 18.62
CA GLU A 123 -12.05 -12.62 19.60
C GLU A 123 -11.26 -11.31 19.50
N ILE A 124 -10.87 -10.77 20.66
CA ILE A 124 -10.07 -9.53 20.72
C ILE A 124 -8.58 -9.91 20.72
N SER A 125 -7.83 -9.33 19.78
CA SER A 125 -6.38 -9.56 19.75
C SER A 125 -5.70 -8.88 20.96
N TRP A 126 -4.54 -9.38 21.38
CA TRP A 126 -3.75 -8.75 22.44
C TRP A 126 -3.35 -7.31 22.09
N LYS A 127 -3.16 -7.01 20.81
CA LYS A 127 -2.87 -5.66 20.34
C LYS A 127 -4.07 -4.73 20.47
N ASP A 128 -5.28 -5.20 20.16
CA ASP A 128 -6.49 -4.41 20.33
C ASP A 128 -6.75 -4.15 21.81
N LYS A 129 -6.51 -5.16 22.66
CA LYS A 129 -6.57 -4.98 24.11
C LYS A 129 -5.59 -3.90 24.58
N LEU A 130 -4.34 -3.95 24.09
CA LEU A 130 -3.33 -2.96 24.42
C LEU A 130 -3.70 -1.56 23.90
N ARG A 131 -4.25 -1.44 22.69
CA ARG A 131 -4.75 -0.16 22.13
C ARG A 131 -5.83 0.45 23.02
N ASN A 132 -6.82 -0.33 23.38
CA ASN A 132 -7.89 0.13 24.27
C ASN A 132 -7.35 0.60 25.65
N GLN A 133 -6.34 -0.10 26.18
CA GLN A 133 -5.67 0.29 27.42
C GLN A 133 -4.89 1.61 27.27
N ILE A 134 -4.20 1.79 26.13
CA ILE A 134 -3.47 3.02 25.82
C ILE A 134 -4.45 4.19 25.67
N ASP A 135 -5.55 3.99 24.94
CA ASP A 135 -6.54 5.05 24.70
C ASP A 135 -7.22 5.45 26.02
N TYR A 136 -7.58 4.50 26.87
CA TYR A 136 -8.07 4.76 28.21
C TYR A 136 -7.07 5.57 29.05
N ALA A 137 -5.82 5.14 29.08
CA ALA A 137 -4.78 5.83 29.86
C ALA A 137 -4.51 7.25 29.35
N LYS A 138 -4.59 7.47 28.00
CA LYS A 138 -4.47 8.81 27.41
C LYS A 138 -5.61 9.75 27.79
N GLU A 139 -6.83 9.26 27.88
CA GLU A 139 -7.98 10.06 28.26
C GLU A 139 -7.93 10.49 29.72
N GLN A 140 -7.35 9.66 30.59
CA GLN A 140 -7.26 9.93 32.01
C GLN A 140 -6.02 10.73 32.42
N ALA A 141 -4.91 10.59 31.67
CA ALA A 141 -3.64 11.18 32.06
C ALA A 141 -3.52 12.65 31.66
N SER A 142 -3.15 13.50 32.60
CA SER A 142 -2.81 14.91 32.37
C SER A 142 -1.32 15.12 32.05
N SER A 143 -0.49 14.11 32.23
CA SER A 143 0.97 14.15 31.98
C SER A 143 1.53 12.81 31.50
N SER A 144 2.74 12.86 30.88
CA SER A 144 3.45 11.64 30.47
C SER A 144 3.77 10.71 31.64
N SER A 145 4.12 11.26 32.80
CA SER A 145 4.43 10.49 34.00
C SER A 145 3.19 9.77 34.53
N GLU A 146 2.06 10.46 34.54
CA GLU A 146 0.77 9.89 34.93
C GLU A 146 0.30 8.80 33.96
N PHE A 147 0.48 9.00 32.66
CA PHE A 147 0.21 7.97 31.65
C PHE A 147 1.03 6.69 31.92
N ILE A 148 2.33 6.83 32.15
CA ILE A 148 3.21 5.68 32.44
C ILE A 148 2.78 4.97 33.72
N TRP A 149 2.39 5.72 34.74
CA TRP A 149 1.92 5.18 36.00
C TRP A 149 0.58 4.44 35.83
N LEU A 150 -0.40 5.03 35.14
CA LEU A 150 -1.70 4.41 34.86
C LEU A 150 -1.56 3.10 34.05
N MET A 151 -0.68 3.08 33.05
CA MET A 151 -0.43 1.87 32.27
C MET A 151 0.13 0.74 33.11
N LYS A 152 1.01 1.05 34.06
CA LYS A 152 1.59 0.07 34.95
C LYS A 152 0.63 -0.38 36.05
N ASP A 153 -0.06 0.56 36.70
CA ASP A 153 -0.92 0.29 37.85
C ASP A 153 -2.21 -0.44 37.45
N ASN A 154 -2.91 0.07 36.42
CA ASN A 154 -4.21 -0.47 36.02
C ASN A 154 -4.09 -1.71 35.12
N PHE A 155 -3.02 -1.83 34.32
CA PHE A 155 -2.93 -2.84 33.28
C PHE A 155 -1.68 -3.74 33.38
N GLY A 156 -0.75 -3.44 34.30
CA GLY A 156 0.51 -4.19 34.44
C GLY A 156 1.46 -3.99 33.24
N VAL A 157 1.21 -2.99 32.38
CA VAL A 157 2.02 -2.71 31.19
C VAL A 157 3.16 -1.77 31.53
N THR A 158 4.38 -2.22 31.36
CA THR A 158 5.57 -1.38 31.54
C THR A 158 5.83 -0.55 30.30
N VAL A 159 5.79 0.76 30.43
CA VAL A 159 6.03 1.71 29.35
C VAL A 159 7.40 2.34 29.48
N GLN A 160 8.21 2.29 28.43
CA GLN A 160 9.51 2.97 28.36
C GLN A 160 9.41 4.17 27.42
N GLN A 161 9.78 5.34 27.91
CA GLN A 161 9.87 6.53 27.06
C GLN A 161 11.21 6.56 26.33
N HIS A 162 11.17 6.68 25.00
CA HIS A 162 12.36 6.78 24.18
C HIS A 162 12.24 8.00 23.25
N LYS A 163 12.92 9.12 23.59
CA LYS A 163 12.83 10.41 22.88
C LYS A 163 11.36 10.85 22.76
N ASN A 164 10.81 10.84 21.55
CA ASN A 164 9.43 11.26 21.25
C ASN A 164 8.48 10.06 21.05
N ALA A 165 8.82 8.88 21.52
CA ALA A 165 8.03 7.66 21.37
C ALA A 165 7.96 6.86 22.68
N TYR A 166 6.91 6.06 22.80
CA TYR A 166 6.75 5.10 23.89
C TYR A 166 6.93 3.67 23.34
N ARG A 167 7.54 2.81 24.17
CA ARG A 167 7.65 1.38 23.92
C ARG A 167 6.90 0.65 25.04
N TYR A 168 6.06 -0.28 24.66
CA TYR A 168 5.17 -1.06 25.51
C TYR A 168 5.65 -2.51 25.61
#